data_16b3c06cdb2d7d7fe253fd1f56bec4ed
#
_entry.id   16b3c06cdb2d7d7fe253fd1f56bec4ed
#
_cell.length_a   1.000
_cell.length_b   1.000
_cell.length_c   1.000
_cell.angle_alpha   90.00
_cell.angle_beta   90.00
_cell.angle_gamma   90.00
#
_symmetry.space_group_name_H-M   'P 1'
#
loop_
_entity.id
_entity.type
_entity.pdbx_description
1 polymer ?
#
loop_
_entity_poly.entity_id
_entity_poly.type
_entity_poly.pdbx_seq_one_letter_code
_entity_poly.pdbx_strand_id
1 'polypeptide(L)'
;EKPTRFPARAEWVTDTTLATTLGNEDASLSTIEHLVAALRGMGIDNCTVEVSGPELPIMDGSAGSFVYLIQQAGVRAQARMRRRIVIRRPIEVRDGNRWVRVLPSRDFKVSVEIDYPHPVIGRQELESWVISPERFAREIAPARTFGFARDIGLLQRQGLALGGRFDNFVLFGEEGPVN
;
A
#
# COMPACT_ATOMS: atom_id res chain seq x y z
N GLU A 1 -21.55 19.74 -7.82
CA GLU A 1 -21.08 19.70 -6.40
C GLU A 1 -19.62 20.06 -6.34
N LYS A 2 -19.19 20.77 -5.28
CA LYS A 2 -17.77 21.06 -5.10
C LYS A 2 -17.05 19.78 -4.67
N PRO A 3 -15.86 19.47 -5.25
CA PRO A 3 -15.12 18.29 -4.83
C PRO A 3 -14.67 18.44 -3.37
N THR A 4 -14.90 17.41 -2.57
CA THR A 4 -14.37 17.32 -1.21
C THR A 4 -12.88 17.10 -1.27
N ARG A 5 -12.11 17.81 -0.44
CA ARG A 5 -10.64 17.68 -0.36
C ARG A 5 -10.22 17.32 1.04
N PHE A 6 -9.36 16.34 1.16
CA PHE A 6 -8.68 15.99 2.41
C PHE A 6 -7.23 15.58 2.16
N PRO A 7 -6.33 15.84 3.12
CA PRO A 7 -4.92 15.49 2.97
C PRO A 7 -4.72 13.99 3.17
N ALA A 8 -3.81 13.39 2.38
CA ALA A 8 -3.37 12.02 2.60
C ALA A 8 -2.38 11.96 3.78
N ARG A 9 -2.90 11.93 5.00
CA ARG A 9 -2.15 11.88 6.26
C ARG A 9 -2.70 10.82 7.18
N ALA A 10 -1.86 10.30 8.07
CA ALA A 10 -2.24 9.26 9.02
C ALA A 10 -3.44 9.66 9.91
N GLU A 11 -3.54 10.95 10.26
CA GLU A 11 -4.64 11.48 11.09
C GLU A 11 -6.01 11.42 10.39
N TRP A 12 -6.03 11.21 9.08
CA TRP A 12 -7.23 11.06 8.27
C TRP A 12 -7.59 9.61 7.95
N VAL A 13 -6.83 8.65 8.49
CA VAL A 13 -7.17 7.23 8.37
C VAL A 13 -8.35 6.93 9.27
N THR A 14 -9.45 6.48 8.68
CA THR A 14 -10.71 6.19 9.38
C THR A 14 -10.97 4.69 9.49
N ASP A 15 -10.42 3.88 8.59
CA ASP A 15 -10.57 2.42 8.61
C ASP A 15 -9.33 1.75 7.99
N THR A 16 -9.03 0.54 8.47
CA THR A 16 -7.94 -0.32 7.97
C THR A 16 -8.41 -1.76 7.75
N THR A 17 -9.72 -1.98 7.65
CA THR A 17 -10.31 -3.29 7.41
C THR A 17 -10.12 -3.68 5.94
N LEU A 18 -9.17 -4.57 5.66
CA LEU A 18 -8.78 -5.08 4.34
C LEU A 18 -8.26 -4.04 3.34
N ALA A 19 -8.39 -2.77 3.62
CA ALA A 19 -7.88 -1.65 2.83
C ALA A 19 -7.61 -0.46 3.75
N THR A 20 -6.80 0.50 3.33
CA THR A 20 -6.65 1.76 4.05
C THR A 20 -7.63 2.78 3.49
N THR A 21 -8.47 3.32 4.37
CA THR A 21 -9.46 4.34 4.05
C THR A 21 -9.09 5.67 4.69
N LEU A 22 -9.07 6.72 3.89
CA LEU A 22 -8.96 8.12 4.36
C LEU A 22 -10.32 8.77 4.29
N GLY A 23 -10.59 9.70 5.19
CA GLY A 23 -11.81 10.48 5.11
C GLY A 23 -12.17 11.23 6.37
N ASN A 24 -13.40 11.74 6.36
CA ASN A 24 -14.08 12.39 7.46
C ASN A 24 -15.58 12.02 7.42
N GLU A 25 -16.42 12.77 8.15
CA GLU A 25 -17.86 12.55 8.18
C GLU A 25 -18.56 12.82 6.82
N ASP A 26 -17.98 13.67 5.96
CA ASP A 26 -18.57 14.09 4.69
C ASP A 26 -18.18 13.19 3.51
N ALA A 27 -16.97 12.64 3.51
CA ALA A 27 -16.43 11.84 2.41
C ALA A 27 -15.32 10.89 2.85
N SER A 28 -15.21 9.78 2.14
CA SER A 28 -14.13 8.80 2.33
C SER A 28 -13.58 8.31 1.00
N LEU A 29 -12.32 7.85 1.03
CA LEU A 29 -11.63 7.23 -0.09
C LEU A 29 -10.90 5.99 0.38
N SER A 30 -11.29 4.85 -0.12
CA SER A 30 -10.73 3.54 0.24
C SER A 30 -9.66 3.06 -0.73
N THR A 31 -8.94 2.00 -0.35
CA THR A 31 -7.94 1.26 -1.15
C THR A 31 -6.79 2.15 -1.65
N ILE A 32 -6.29 3.04 -0.77
CA ILE A 32 -5.26 4.02 -1.12
C ILE A 32 -3.84 3.45 -1.12
N GLU A 33 -3.61 2.27 -0.54
CA GLU A 33 -2.29 1.70 -0.24
C GLU A 33 -1.40 1.54 -1.46
N HIS A 34 -1.92 1.05 -2.59
CA HIS A 34 -1.15 0.81 -3.82
C HIS A 34 -0.66 2.12 -4.44
N LEU A 35 -1.53 3.13 -4.50
CA LEU A 35 -1.17 4.46 -5.00
C LEU A 35 -0.16 5.15 -4.07
N VAL A 36 -0.40 5.13 -2.76
CA VAL A 36 0.51 5.76 -1.77
C VAL A 36 1.86 5.07 -1.78
N ALA A 37 1.90 3.73 -1.94
CA ALA A 37 3.15 2.99 -2.12
C ALA A 37 3.89 3.45 -3.38
N ALA A 38 3.20 3.58 -4.52
CA ALA A 38 3.78 4.08 -5.76
C ALA A 38 4.33 5.50 -5.62
N LEU A 39 3.55 6.43 -5.07
CA LEU A 39 3.98 7.81 -4.83
C LEU A 39 5.22 7.86 -3.92
N ARG A 40 5.19 7.12 -2.81
CA ARG A 40 6.32 7.08 -1.88
C ARG A 40 7.55 6.41 -2.49
N GLY A 41 7.36 5.28 -3.18
CA GLY A 41 8.43 4.52 -3.83
C GLY A 41 9.11 5.33 -4.94
N MET A 42 8.35 6.08 -5.72
CA MET A 42 8.84 6.96 -6.78
C MET A 42 9.36 8.31 -6.28
N GLY A 43 9.33 8.56 -4.97
CA GLY A 43 9.86 9.77 -4.36
C GLY A 43 9.01 11.02 -4.60
N ILE A 44 7.72 10.87 -4.85
CA ILE A 44 6.78 11.99 -5.03
C ILE A 44 6.39 12.54 -3.66
N ASP A 45 6.64 13.83 -3.45
CA ASP A 45 6.31 14.51 -2.20
C ASP A 45 4.98 15.26 -2.25
N ASN A 46 4.63 15.78 -3.41
CA ASN A 46 3.44 16.60 -3.59
C ASN A 46 2.73 16.22 -4.90
N CYS A 47 1.48 15.84 -4.79
CA CYS A 47 0.57 15.67 -5.92
C CYS A 47 -0.86 15.93 -5.48
N THR A 48 -1.74 16.15 -6.43
CA THR A 48 -3.19 16.12 -6.23
C THR A 48 -3.72 14.89 -6.96
N VAL A 49 -4.53 14.10 -6.25
CA VAL A 49 -5.22 12.95 -6.82
C VAL A 49 -6.69 13.27 -6.88
N GLU A 50 -7.26 13.24 -8.08
CA GLU A 50 -8.68 13.47 -8.32
C GLU A 50 -9.34 12.12 -8.60
N VAL A 51 -10.44 11.86 -7.90
CA VAL A 51 -11.19 10.60 -8.00
C VAL A 51 -12.66 10.89 -8.19
N SER A 52 -13.35 10.04 -8.94
CA SER A 52 -14.79 10.17 -9.21
C SER A 52 -15.66 9.25 -8.35
N GLY A 53 -15.04 8.48 -7.44
CA GLY A 53 -15.75 7.54 -6.57
C GLY A 53 -15.10 7.41 -5.20
N PRO A 54 -15.71 6.63 -4.29
CA PRO A 54 -15.26 6.47 -2.92
C PRO A 54 -14.10 5.47 -2.77
N GLU A 55 -13.64 4.88 -3.86
CA GLU A 55 -12.57 3.87 -3.85
C GLU A 55 -11.61 4.07 -5.02
N LEU A 56 -10.30 3.93 -4.76
CA LEU A 56 -9.31 3.89 -5.83
C LEU A 56 -9.37 2.53 -6.56
N PRO A 57 -9.13 2.52 -7.89
CA PRO A 57 -9.11 1.27 -8.62
C PRO A 57 -7.93 0.40 -8.16
N ILE A 58 -8.19 -0.88 -7.95
CA ILE A 58 -7.16 -1.85 -7.59
C ILE A 58 -6.18 -2.13 -8.74
N MET A 59 -6.53 -1.77 -9.97
CA MET A 59 -5.77 -2.00 -11.20
C MET A 59 -5.47 -3.51 -11.38
N ASP A 60 -4.17 -3.86 -11.49
CA ASP A 60 -3.71 -5.26 -11.55
C ASP A 60 -3.38 -5.86 -10.17
N GLY A 61 -3.72 -5.15 -9.10
CA GLY A 61 -3.45 -5.55 -7.73
C GLY A 61 -2.04 -5.25 -7.23
N SER A 62 -1.28 -4.48 -8.01
CA SER A 62 0.07 -4.05 -7.67
C SER A 62 0.20 -2.53 -7.65
N ALA A 63 1.35 -2.03 -7.21
CA ALA A 63 1.70 -0.61 -7.38
C ALA A 63 2.25 -0.30 -8.78
N GLY A 64 2.52 -1.32 -9.61
CA GLY A 64 3.17 -1.20 -10.91
C GLY A 64 2.40 -0.34 -11.90
N SER A 65 1.08 -0.50 -11.97
CA SER A 65 0.22 0.31 -12.83
C SER A 65 0.30 1.81 -12.49
N PHE A 66 0.33 2.15 -11.20
CA PHE A 66 0.49 3.54 -10.76
C PHE A 66 1.91 4.06 -11.02
N VAL A 67 2.94 3.23 -10.83
CA VAL A 67 4.33 3.58 -11.19
C VAL A 67 4.43 3.90 -12.69
N TYR A 68 3.83 3.07 -13.53
CA TYR A 68 3.79 3.33 -14.97
C TYR A 68 3.16 4.70 -15.29
N LEU A 69 2.01 5.03 -14.71
CA LEU A 69 1.34 6.32 -14.90
C LEU A 69 2.21 7.51 -14.43
N ILE A 70 2.89 7.37 -13.28
CA ILE A 70 3.80 8.38 -12.75
C ILE A 70 4.99 8.59 -13.72
N GLN A 71 5.55 7.50 -14.25
CA GLN A 71 6.66 7.57 -15.22
C GLN A 71 6.24 8.23 -16.52
N GLN A 72 5.03 7.96 -17.02
CA GLN A 72 4.51 8.61 -18.22
C GLN A 72 4.25 10.11 -18.02
N ALA A 73 3.74 10.49 -16.84
CA ALA A 73 3.50 11.90 -16.50
C ALA A 73 4.79 12.68 -16.25
N GLY A 74 5.85 11.99 -15.84
CA GLY A 74 7.10 12.58 -15.44
C GLY A 74 7.06 13.21 -14.04
N VAL A 75 8.23 13.49 -13.50
CA VAL A 75 8.40 14.08 -12.16
C VAL A 75 9.10 15.43 -12.28
N ARG A 76 8.53 16.46 -11.66
CA ARG A 76 9.11 17.81 -11.64
C ARG A 76 9.74 18.11 -10.29
N ALA A 77 11.04 18.41 -10.29
CA ALA A 77 11.70 18.92 -9.09
C ALA A 77 11.14 20.30 -8.69
N GLN A 78 10.90 20.48 -7.40
CA GLN A 78 10.41 21.73 -6.84
C GLN A 78 11.54 22.49 -6.14
N ALA A 79 11.41 23.81 -6.04
CA ALA A 79 12.45 24.67 -5.47
C ALA A 79 12.63 24.51 -3.95
N ARG A 80 11.63 24.02 -3.25
CA ARG A 80 11.70 23.82 -1.79
C ARG A 80 12.39 22.51 -1.44
N MET A 81 13.26 22.56 -0.45
CA MET A 81 13.86 21.36 0.13
C MET A 81 12.79 20.46 0.77
N ARG A 82 12.96 19.16 0.57
CA ARG A 82 12.10 18.13 1.17
C ARG A 82 12.16 18.20 2.70
N ARG A 83 11.03 18.16 3.35
CA ARG A 83 10.96 17.94 4.81
C ARG A 83 11.36 16.50 5.12
N ARG A 84 12.26 16.31 6.08
CA ARG A 84 12.74 14.98 6.49
C ARG A 84 12.41 14.76 7.97
N ILE A 85 11.94 13.57 8.26
CA ILE A 85 11.85 13.06 9.63
C ILE A 85 13.16 12.33 9.91
N VAL A 86 13.91 12.79 10.91
CA VAL A 86 15.16 12.17 11.33
C VAL A 86 14.88 11.34 12.58
N ILE A 87 15.01 10.03 12.45
CA ILE A 87 14.88 9.10 13.57
C ILE A 87 16.19 9.13 14.37
N ARG A 88 16.12 9.57 15.62
CA ARG A 88 17.30 9.70 16.51
C ARG A 88 17.46 8.56 17.49
N ARG A 89 16.40 7.81 17.75
CA ARG A 89 16.36 6.65 18.64
C ARG A 89 15.35 5.63 18.13
N PRO A 90 15.49 4.35 18.44
CA PRO A 90 14.48 3.35 18.12
C PRO A 90 13.12 3.74 18.71
N ILE A 91 12.07 3.55 17.92
CA ILE A 91 10.67 3.69 18.33
C ILE A 91 9.95 2.43 17.85
N GLU A 92 9.18 1.81 18.71
CA GLU A 92 8.42 0.61 18.43
C GLU A 92 6.98 0.77 18.90
N VAL A 93 6.06 0.27 18.11
CA VAL A 93 4.64 0.12 18.45
C VAL A 93 4.26 -1.34 18.27
N ARG A 94 3.58 -1.90 19.26
CA ARG A 94 3.10 -3.29 19.27
C ARG A 94 1.59 -3.36 19.46
N ASP A 95 0.99 -4.33 18.79
CA ASP A 95 -0.38 -4.75 19.00
C ASP A 95 -0.42 -6.30 18.93
N GLY A 96 -0.46 -6.93 20.08
CA GLY A 96 -0.31 -8.39 20.21
C GLY A 96 1.03 -8.89 19.62
N ASN A 97 0.95 -9.77 18.64
CA ASN A 97 2.13 -10.29 17.90
C ASN A 97 2.56 -9.42 16.72
N ARG A 98 1.83 -8.34 16.41
CA ARG A 98 2.17 -7.40 15.34
C ARG A 98 3.02 -6.27 15.89
N TRP A 99 3.95 -5.79 15.10
CA TRP A 99 4.78 -4.67 15.51
C TRP A 99 5.28 -3.86 14.31
N VAL A 100 5.54 -2.58 14.55
CA VAL A 100 6.25 -1.69 13.65
C VAL A 100 7.37 -1.03 14.42
N ARG A 101 8.58 -1.04 13.87
CA ARG A 101 9.76 -0.42 14.47
C ARG A 101 10.43 0.52 13.48
N VAL A 102 10.78 1.72 13.93
CA VAL A 102 11.61 2.66 13.17
C VAL A 102 12.95 2.84 13.87
N LEU A 103 14.02 2.78 13.10
CA LEU A 103 15.40 2.82 13.59
C LEU A 103 16.16 3.98 12.95
N PRO A 104 17.18 4.56 13.62
CA PRO A 104 18.10 5.48 12.99
C PRO A 104 18.78 4.84 11.77
N SER A 105 18.74 5.52 10.65
CA SER A 105 19.42 5.10 9.42
C SER A 105 19.76 6.32 8.55
N ARG A 106 20.81 6.23 7.74
CA ARG A 106 21.14 7.24 6.73
C ARG A 106 20.22 7.16 5.53
N ASP A 107 19.80 5.94 5.18
CA ASP A 107 18.97 5.64 4.04
C ASP A 107 17.56 5.23 4.49
N PHE A 108 16.58 5.37 3.58
CA PHE A 108 15.26 4.79 3.79
C PHE A 108 15.33 3.30 3.47
N LYS A 109 15.29 2.49 4.51
CA LYS A 109 15.33 1.03 4.45
C LYS A 109 14.04 0.45 4.98
N VAL A 110 13.65 -0.67 4.43
CA VAL A 110 12.49 -1.44 4.87
C VAL A 110 12.93 -2.87 5.16
N SER A 111 12.48 -3.39 6.30
CA SER A 111 12.50 -4.82 6.62
C SER A 111 11.07 -5.23 6.88
N VAL A 112 10.68 -6.38 6.37
CA VAL A 112 9.33 -6.92 6.54
C VAL A 112 9.44 -8.39 6.91
N GLU A 113 8.68 -8.78 7.91
CA GLU A 113 8.45 -10.18 8.27
C GLU A 113 6.96 -10.45 8.19
N ILE A 114 6.59 -11.54 7.56
CA ILE A 114 5.23 -12.06 7.54
C ILE A 114 5.25 -13.52 8.01
N ASP A 115 4.18 -13.93 8.70
CA ASP A 115 3.98 -15.30 9.12
C ASP A 115 2.51 -15.67 8.94
N TYR A 116 2.23 -16.47 7.91
CA TYR A 116 0.89 -16.93 7.59
C TYR A 116 0.77 -18.42 7.81
N PRO A 117 -0.32 -18.90 8.43
CA PRO A 117 -0.59 -20.32 8.61
C PRO A 117 -1.03 -20.97 7.27
N HIS A 118 -0.12 -20.91 6.29
CA HIS A 118 -0.35 -21.44 4.95
C HIS A 118 0.92 -22.16 4.44
N PRO A 119 0.82 -23.38 3.90
CA PRO A 119 1.99 -24.23 3.59
C PRO A 119 2.96 -23.60 2.58
N VAL A 120 2.47 -22.79 1.65
CA VAL A 120 3.28 -22.17 0.60
C VAL A 120 3.75 -20.76 0.99
N ILE A 121 3.01 -20.03 1.82
CA ILE A 121 3.39 -18.69 2.25
C ILE A 121 4.32 -18.79 3.47
N GLY A 122 3.87 -19.43 4.56
CA GLY A 122 4.66 -19.59 5.78
C GLY A 122 5.23 -18.30 6.32
N ARG A 123 6.42 -18.44 6.92
CA ARG A 123 7.21 -17.29 7.37
C ARG A 123 8.15 -16.83 6.26
N GLN A 124 8.11 -15.56 5.95
CA GLN A 124 9.00 -14.90 4.99
C GLN A 124 9.57 -13.61 5.57
N GLU A 125 10.78 -13.32 5.19
CA GLU A 125 11.54 -12.19 5.72
C GLU A 125 12.26 -11.45 4.57
N LEU A 126 12.18 -10.12 4.59
CA LEU A 126 12.95 -9.23 3.72
C LEU A 126 13.72 -8.25 4.60
N GLU A 127 15.03 -8.31 4.57
CA GLU A 127 15.87 -7.50 5.46
C GLU A 127 16.56 -6.32 4.75
N SER A 128 16.54 -5.17 5.47
CA SER A 128 17.38 -3.99 5.18
C SER A 128 17.39 -3.52 3.72
N TRP A 129 16.24 -3.58 3.08
CA TRP A 129 16.07 -3.23 1.69
C TRP A 129 16.08 -1.72 1.50
N VAL A 130 17.11 -1.19 0.83
CA VAL A 130 17.21 0.24 0.52
C VAL A 130 16.23 0.58 -0.61
N ILE A 131 15.32 1.51 -0.34
CA ILE A 131 14.33 1.97 -1.30
C ILE A 131 14.92 3.11 -2.14
N SER A 132 15.03 2.87 -3.46
CA SER A 132 15.18 3.91 -4.47
C SER A 132 14.03 3.83 -5.47
N PRO A 133 13.74 4.89 -6.23
CA PRO A 133 12.68 4.85 -7.24
C PRO A 133 12.85 3.72 -8.25
N GLU A 134 14.07 3.51 -8.74
CA GLU A 134 14.40 2.48 -9.73
C GLU A 134 14.23 1.08 -9.15
N ARG A 135 14.70 0.88 -7.93
CA ARG A 135 14.63 -0.40 -7.25
C ARG A 135 13.19 -0.72 -6.85
N PHE A 136 12.44 0.26 -6.35
CA PHE A 136 11.03 0.11 -6.05
C PHE A 136 10.24 -0.29 -7.30
N ALA A 137 10.40 0.45 -8.40
CA ALA A 137 9.69 0.20 -9.65
C ALA A 137 9.94 -1.19 -10.22
N ARG A 138 11.18 -1.71 -10.09
CA ARG A 138 11.57 -3.00 -10.65
C ARG A 138 11.21 -4.19 -9.75
N GLU A 139 11.35 -4.06 -8.45
CA GLU A 139 11.40 -5.21 -7.55
C GLU A 139 10.20 -5.26 -6.58
N ILE A 140 9.60 -4.11 -6.17
CA ILE A 140 8.46 -4.09 -5.24
C ILE A 140 7.16 -3.80 -5.98
N ALA A 141 7.15 -2.78 -6.81
CA ALA A 141 5.92 -2.31 -7.44
C ALA A 141 5.15 -3.41 -8.20
N PRO A 142 5.79 -4.40 -8.84
CA PRO A 142 5.09 -5.49 -9.53
C PRO A 142 4.45 -6.52 -8.58
N ALA A 143 4.79 -6.51 -7.29
CA ALA A 143 4.22 -7.46 -6.33
C ALA A 143 2.72 -7.21 -6.15
N ARG A 144 1.92 -8.26 -6.35
CA ARG A 144 0.46 -8.19 -6.31
C ARG A 144 -0.06 -8.51 -4.92
N THR A 145 -1.18 -7.90 -4.58
CA THR A 145 -1.96 -8.29 -3.41
C THR A 145 -2.49 -9.71 -3.56
N PHE A 146 -2.84 -10.35 -2.44
CA PHE A 146 -3.35 -11.71 -2.43
C PHE A 146 -4.52 -11.87 -1.46
N GLY A 147 -5.24 -12.96 -1.62
CA GLY A 147 -6.31 -13.38 -0.73
C GLY A 147 -6.45 -14.91 -0.70
N PHE A 148 -7.25 -15.42 0.23
CA PHE A 148 -7.48 -16.86 0.38
C PHE A 148 -8.87 -17.25 -0.13
N ALA A 149 -8.95 -18.33 -0.88
CA ALA A 149 -10.20 -18.86 -1.43
C ALA A 149 -11.25 -19.13 -0.33
N ARG A 150 -10.82 -19.60 0.84
CA ARG A 150 -11.67 -19.86 1.99
C ARG A 150 -12.40 -18.63 2.53
N ASP A 151 -11.84 -17.42 2.34
CA ASP A 151 -12.36 -16.19 2.90
C ASP A 151 -13.32 -15.46 1.95
N ILE A 152 -13.27 -15.76 0.63
CA ILE A 152 -14.04 -15.04 -0.41
C ILE A 152 -15.53 -15.04 -0.11
N GLY A 153 -16.12 -16.18 0.23
CA GLY A 153 -17.55 -16.27 0.49
C GLY A 153 -18.01 -15.45 1.70
N LEU A 154 -17.16 -15.31 2.73
CA LEU A 154 -17.43 -14.46 3.88
C LEU A 154 -17.33 -12.99 3.50
N LEU A 155 -16.26 -12.61 2.78
CA LEU A 155 -16.02 -11.23 2.36
C LEU A 155 -17.14 -10.70 1.45
N GLN A 156 -17.57 -11.51 0.49
CA GLN A 156 -18.68 -11.15 -0.42
C GLN A 156 -20.00 -10.93 0.33
N ARG A 157 -20.30 -11.74 1.35
CA ARG A 157 -21.49 -11.53 2.20
C ARG A 157 -21.43 -10.23 2.99
N GLN A 158 -20.23 -9.74 3.28
CA GLN A 158 -19.99 -8.44 3.94
C GLN A 158 -19.90 -7.27 2.96
N GLY A 159 -20.10 -7.49 1.65
CA GLY A 159 -19.97 -6.48 0.62
C GLY A 159 -18.51 -6.10 0.29
N LEU A 160 -17.55 -6.93 0.73
CA LEU A 160 -16.12 -6.74 0.51
C LEU A 160 -15.61 -7.62 -0.65
N ALA A 161 -14.43 -7.29 -1.18
CA ALA A 161 -13.78 -8.00 -2.29
C ALA A 161 -14.65 -8.14 -3.56
N LEU A 162 -15.64 -7.27 -3.76
CA LEU A 162 -16.54 -7.31 -4.93
C LEU A 162 -15.82 -7.01 -6.25
N GLY A 163 -14.70 -6.27 -6.20
CA GLY A 163 -13.83 -5.97 -7.33
C GLY A 163 -12.75 -7.01 -7.60
N GLY A 164 -12.68 -8.07 -6.79
CA GLY A 164 -11.69 -9.13 -6.92
C GLY A 164 -11.87 -9.96 -8.20
N ARG A 165 -10.81 -10.06 -9.01
CA ARG A 165 -10.75 -10.83 -10.25
C ARG A 165 -9.42 -11.59 -10.31
N PHE A 166 -9.35 -12.67 -11.07
CA PHE A 166 -8.11 -13.44 -11.23
C PHE A 166 -6.94 -12.65 -11.85
N ASP A 167 -7.22 -11.53 -12.47
CA ASP A 167 -6.22 -10.64 -13.06
C ASP A 167 -5.74 -9.51 -12.15
N ASN A 168 -6.38 -9.30 -10.99
CA ASN A 168 -6.02 -8.20 -10.07
C ASN A 168 -5.64 -8.60 -8.63
N PHE A 169 -5.55 -9.88 -8.31
CA PHE A 169 -4.94 -10.40 -7.09
C PHE A 169 -4.52 -11.85 -7.26
N VAL A 170 -3.64 -12.32 -6.37
CA VAL A 170 -3.25 -13.74 -6.31
C VAL A 170 -4.19 -14.45 -5.35
N LEU A 171 -4.90 -15.46 -5.84
CA LEU A 171 -5.79 -16.27 -5.03
C LEU A 171 -5.07 -17.52 -4.54
N PHE A 172 -5.00 -17.70 -3.23
CA PHE A 172 -4.45 -18.90 -2.61
C PHE A 172 -5.55 -19.91 -2.24
N GLY A 173 -5.45 -21.11 -2.81
CA GLY A 173 -6.13 -22.31 -2.34
C GLY A 173 -5.40 -22.92 -1.15
N GLU A 174 -5.76 -24.15 -0.75
CA GLU A 174 -5.11 -24.85 0.38
C GLU A 174 -3.66 -25.25 0.08
N GLU A 175 -3.35 -25.60 -1.16
CA GLU A 175 -2.05 -26.12 -1.59
C GLU A 175 -1.15 -25.06 -2.26
N GLY A 176 -1.69 -23.90 -2.62
CA GLY A 176 -0.93 -22.85 -3.29
C GLY A 176 -1.80 -21.89 -4.10
N PRO A 177 -1.16 -21.03 -4.95
CA PRO A 177 -1.89 -20.13 -5.81
C PRO A 177 -2.68 -20.89 -6.87
N VAL A 178 -3.90 -20.41 -7.17
CA VAL A 178 -4.83 -21.01 -8.14
C VAL A 178 -4.98 -20.18 -9.42
N ASN A 179 -4.32 -19.04 -9.50
CA ASN A 179 -4.26 -18.18 -10.69
C ASN A 179 -2.86 -17.64 -10.96
#